data_523dc13774fcf24cf814c880b12af032
#
_entry.id   523dc13774fcf24cf814c880b12af032
#
_cell.length_a   1.000
_cell.length_b   1.000
_cell.length_c   1.000
_cell.angle_alpha   90.00
_cell.angle_beta   90.00
_cell.angle_gamma   90.00
#
_symmetry.space_group_name_H-M   'P 1'
#
loop_
_entity.id
_entity.type
_entity.pdbx_description
1 polymer ?
#
loop_
_entity_poly.entity_id
_entity_poly.type
_entity_poly.pdbx_seq_one_letter_code
_entity_poly.pdbx_strand_id
1 'polypeptide(L)'
;MPLRESIATPEGKRRYVRALFATIADRYDLITVALSYGRDRRWKRRLVELAAPAAGARAADLATGTGDIAFALAARGADVVGVDVTPRMIELAREKRVAQPVHGRIRGARGSALPLTRFLVGDMVALPFADRSFDIVTTGYGLRNVPDLPAAIDEMLRVLKPGGQALSLDFNRPSNSLVRAAYLSYLTIVGGAVGWILHRDPDTYRYIPASIRTYPGAEAVARLMEARGFARVRHYRVLGGLMAIHHGIK
;
A
#
# COMPACT_ATOMS: atom_id res chain seq x y z
N MET A 1 -14.78 -21.86 -3.33
CA MET A 1 -14.15 -22.15 -2.01
C MET A 1 -14.53 -21.06 -1.04
N PRO A 2 -14.87 -21.33 0.21
CA PRO A 2 -15.10 -20.32 1.22
C PRO A 2 -13.86 -19.45 1.40
N LEU A 3 -14.03 -18.14 1.60
CA LEU A 3 -12.95 -17.17 1.77
C LEU A 3 -11.86 -17.62 2.78
N ARG A 4 -12.29 -18.19 3.92
CA ARG A 4 -11.36 -18.64 4.97
C ARG A 4 -10.40 -19.74 4.50
N GLU A 5 -10.89 -20.67 3.71
CA GLU A 5 -10.07 -21.76 3.15
C GLU A 5 -9.09 -21.23 2.08
N SER A 6 -9.59 -20.29 1.24
CA SER A 6 -8.78 -19.68 0.18
C SER A 6 -7.59 -18.89 0.70
N ILE A 7 -7.66 -18.33 1.91
CA ILE A 7 -6.58 -17.53 2.51
C ILE A 7 -5.82 -18.25 3.65
N ALA A 8 -6.07 -19.54 3.84
CA ALA A 8 -5.44 -20.32 4.92
C ALA A 8 -3.97 -20.65 4.63
N THR A 9 -3.59 -20.72 3.37
CA THR A 9 -2.19 -20.96 2.96
C THR A 9 -1.60 -19.74 2.23
N PRO A 10 -0.28 -19.55 2.26
CA PRO A 10 0.38 -18.46 1.52
C PRO A 10 0.03 -18.46 0.02
N GLU A 11 0.05 -19.62 -0.63
CA GLU A 11 -0.26 -19.78 -2.05
C GLU A 11 -1.74 -19.49 -2.35
N GLY A 12 -2.63 -19.96 -1.48
CA GLY A 12 -4.06 -19.69 -1.56
C GLY A 12 -4.35 -18.20 -1.41
N LYS A 13 -3.75 -17.55 -0.42
CA LYS A 13 -3.86 -16.10 -0.21
C LYS A 13 -3.34 -15.32 -1.41
N ARG A 14 -2.17 -15.69 -1.98
CA ARG A 14 -1.61 -15.05 -3.18
C ARG A 14 -2.58 -15.12 -4.36
N ARG A 15 -3.11 -16.31 -4.65
CA ARG A 15 -4.08 -16.50 -5.75
C ARG A 15 -5.36 -15.70 -5.52
N TYR A 16 -5.91 -15.77 -4.31
CA TYR A 16 -7.14 -15.07 -3.96
C TYR A 16 -6.97 -13.55 -4.09
N VAL A 17 -5.92 -12.98 -3.49
CA VAL A 17 -5.63 -11.55 -3.54
C VAL A 17 -5.47 -11.07 -4.99
N ARG A 18 -4.70 -11.80 -5.80
CA ARG A 18 -4.50 -11.44 -7.21
C ARG A 18 -5.82 -11.46 -8.00
N ALA A 19 -6.65 -12.47 -7.81
CA ALA A 19 -7.95 -12.56 -8.48
C ALA A 19 -8.91 -11.44 -8.02
N LEU A 20 -8.95 -11.18 -6.70
CA LEU A 20 -9.77 -10.11 -6.12
C LEU A 20 -9.41 -8.76 -6.72
N PHE A 21 -8.13 -8.38 -6.68
CA PHE A 21 -7.67 -7.08 -7.19
C PHE A 21 -7.81 -6.95 -8.71
N ALA A 22 -7.69 -8.05 -9.47
CA ALA A 22 -8.02 -8.06 -10.90
C ALA A 22 -9.51 -7.76 -11.15
N THR A 23 -10.41 -8.33 -10.35
CA THR A 23 -11.86 -8.10 -10.46
C THR A 23 -12.27 -6.66 -10.13
N ILE A 24 -11.67 -6.06 -9.11
CA ILE A 24 -12.05 -4.72 -8.65
C ILE A 24 -11.26 -3.57 -9.30
N ALA A 25 -10.23 -3.87 -10.09
CA ALA A 25 -9.26 -2.91 -10.58
C ALA A 25 -9.90 -1.68 -11.25
N ASP A 26 -10.82 -1.88 -12.20
CA ASP A 26 -11.43 -0.77 -12.95
C ASP A 26 -12.30 0.19 -12.09
N ARG A 27 -12.71 -0.27 -10.90
CA ARG A 27 -13.51 0.51 -9.95
C ARG A 27 -12.75 0.83 -8.66
N TYR A 28 -11.46 0.46 -8.60
CA TYR A 28 -10.66 0.51 -7.37
C TYR A 28 -10.63 1.90 -6.74
N ASP A 29 -10.41 2.94 -7.53
CA ASP A 29 -10.36 4.32 -7.03
C ASP A 29 -11.70 4.77 -6.46
N LEU A 30 -12.81 4.44 -7.13
CA LEU A 30 -14.17 4.75 -6.65
C LEU A 30 -14.44 4.03 -5.33
N ILE A 31 -14.08 2.75 -5.24
CA ILE A 31 -14.26 1.91 -4.06
C ILE A 31 -13.45 2.46 -2.89
N THR A 32 -12.20 2.81 -3.13
CA THR A 32 -11.30 3.35 -2.10
C THR A 32 -11.84 4.66 -1.55
N VAL A 33 -12.33 5.55 -2.42
CA VAL A 33 -12.98 6.81 -2.01
C VAL A 33 -14.25 6.53 -1.20
N ALA A 34 -15.11 5.64 -1.66
CA ALA A 34 -16.35 5.30 -0.97
C ALA A 34 -16.12 4.70 0.42
N LEU A 35 -15.24 3.69 0.54
CA LEU A 35 -14.94 3.02 1.81
C LEU A 35 -14.14 3.90 2.80
N SER A 36 -13.43 4.91 2.31
CA SER A 36 -12.65 5.86 3.13
C SER A 36 -13.40 7.16 3.43
N TYR A 37 -14.63 7.31 2.93
CA TYR A 37 -15.35 8.59 2.96
C TYR A 37 -14.51 9.75 2.37
N GLY A 38 -13.78 9.48 1.28
CA GLY A 38 -12.91 10.45 0.64
C GLY A 38 -11.63 10.80 1.39
N ARG A 39 -11.37 10.17 2.56
CA ARG A 39 -10.21 10.49 3.41
C ARG A 39 -8.91 9.81 2.98
N ASP A 40 -8.99 8.80 2.12
CA ASP A 40 -7.84 8.06 1.59
C ASP A 40 -6.73 8.98 1.07
N ARG A 41 -7.09 9.98 0.28
CA ARG A 41 -6.14 10.98 -0.25
C ARG A 41 -5.38 11.73 0.85
N ARG A 42 -6.04 12.02 1.99
CA ARG A 42 -5.40 12.70 3.13
C ARG A 42 -4.37 11.78 3.80
N TRP A 43 -4.68 10.49 3.94
CA TRP A 43 -3.78 9.53 4.56
C TRP A 43 -2.56 9.24 3.69
N LYS A 44 -2.76 9.04 2.38
CA LYS A 44 -1.67 8.90 1.40
C LYS A 44 -0.78 10.16 1.37
N ARG A 45 -1.39 11.34 1.41
CA ARG A 45 -0.65 12.60 1.53
C ARG A 45 0.20 12.63 2.78
N ARG A 46 -0.35 12.24 3.94
CA ARG A 46 0.39 12.19 5.20
C ARG A 46 1.57 11.22 5.13
N LEU A 47 1.43 10.07 4.50
CA LEU A 47 2.53 9.12 4.26
C LEU A 47 3.64 9.79 3.44
N VAL A 48 3.30 10.46 2.35
CA VAL A 48 4.26 11.16 1.48
C VAL A 48 4.90 12.37 2.18
N GLU A 49 4.19 13.05 3.06
CA GLU A 49 4.74 14.11 3.91
C GLU A 49 5.79 13.57 4.89
N LEU A 50 5.53 12.41 5.49
CA LEU A 50 6.50 11.73 6.37
C LEU A 50 7.73 11.22 5.61
N ALA A 51 7.53 10.74 4.38
CA ALA A 51 8.62 10.32 3.49
C ALA A 51 9.52 11.49 3.08
N ALA A 52 8.98 12.71 3.01
CA ALA A 52 9.70 13.96 2.69
C ALA A 52 10.79 13.77 1.61
N PRO A 53 10.45 13.28 0.40
CA PRO A 53 11.45 12.93 -0.60
C PRO A 53 12.29 14.16 -1.00
N ALA A 54 13.60 13.98 -1.05
CA ALA A 54 14.47 14.95 -1.69
C ALA A 54 14.26 14.91 -3.21
N ALA A 55 14.54 16.04 -3.89
CA ALA A 55 14.51 16.07 -5.35
C ALA A 55 15.53 15.07 -5.92
N GLY A 56 15.09 14.23 -6.86
CA GLY A 56 15.90 13.17 -7.45
C GLY A 56 16.06 11.92 -6.56
N ALA A 57 15.42 11.85 -5.39
CA ALA A 57 15.42 10.63 -4.58
C ALA A 57 14.80 9.47 -5.36
N ARG A 58 15.41 8.30 -5.32
CA ARG A 58 14.88 7.09 -5.93
C ARG A 58 13.89 6.42 -4.99
N ALA A 59 12.65 6.28 -5.42
CA ALA A 59 11.58 5.69 -4.61
C ALA A 59 10.97 4.45 -5.29
N ALA A 60 10.62 3.45 -4.48
CA ALA A 60 9.78 2.34 -4.90
C ALA A 60 8.45 2.41 -4.16
N ASP A 61 7.33 2.32 -4.89
CA ASP A 61 5.99 2.22 -4.32
C ASP A 61 5.46 0.80 -4.58
N LEU A 62 5.37 0.00 -3.53
CA LEU A 62 5.03 -1.42 -3.57
C LEU A 62 3.54 -1.64 -3.34
N ALA A 63 2.95 -2.61 -4.06
CA ALA A 63 1.51 -2.74 -4.18
C ALA A 63 0.87 -1.39 -4.57
N THR A 64 1.44 -0.78 -5.62
CA THR A 64 1.16 0.60 -6.02
C THR A 64 -0.29 0.81 -6.49
N GLY A 65 -0.99 -0.28 -6.85
CA GLY A 65 -2.33 -0.21 -7.42
C GLY A 65 -2.37 0.70 -8.66
N THR A 66 -3.26 1.66 -8.65
CA THR A 66 -3.39 2.66 -9.73
C THR A 66 -2.41 3.83 -9.63
N GLY A 67 -1.40 3.76 -8.72
CA GLY A 67 -0.26 4.67 -8.68
C GLY A 67 -0.41 5.93 -7.83
N ASP A 68 -1.42 6.07 -6.99
CA ASP A 68 -1.68 7.31 -6.25
C ASP A 68 -0.51 7.79 -5.38
N ILE A 69 0.14 6.88 -4.63
CA ILE A 69 1.31 7.23 -3.81
C ILE A 69 2.52 7.51 -4.70
N ALA A 70 2.72 6.69 -5.74
CA ALA A 70 3.80 6.89 -6.71
C ALA A 70 3.73 8.28 -7.36
N PHE A 71 2.56 8.70 -7.82
CA PHE A 71 2.37 10.04 -8.38
C PHE A 71 2.57 11.14 -7.33
N ALA A 72 2.14 10.94 -6.10
CA ALA A 72 2.33 11.91 -5.03
C ALA A 72 3.80 12.10 -4.63
N LEU A 73 4.62 11.03 -4.68
CA LEU A 73 6.07 11.07 -4.50
C LEU A 73 6.75 11.79 -5.68
N ALA A 74 6.35 11.45 -6.91
CA ALA A 74 6.88 12.08 -8.13
C ALA A 74 6.57 13.58 -8.17
N ALA A 75 5.37 13.99 -7.74
CA ALA A 75 5.00 15.41 -7.64
C ALA A 75 5.87 16.19 -6.65
N ARG A 76 6.62 15.49 -5.78
CA ARG A 76 7.62 16.07 -4.86
C ARG A 76 9.07 15.96 -5.37
N GLY A 77 9.24 15.48 -6.59
CA GLY A 77 10.55 15.43 -7.26
C GLY A 77 11.27 14.10 -7.14
N ALA A 78 10.66 13.04 -6.63
CA ALA A 78 11.27 11.71 -6.59
C ALA A 78 11.17 10.99 -7.94
N ASP A 79 12.21 10.22 -8.30
CA ASP A 79 12.15 9.23 -9.38
C ASP A 79 11.51 7.94 -8.84
N VAL A 80 10.34 7.58 -9.36
CA VAL A 80 9.50 6.54 -8.74
C VAL A 80 9.33 5.33 -9.65
N VAL A 81 9.46 4.15 -9.05
CA VAL A 81 9.03 2.87 -9.65
C VAL A 81 7.87 2.31 -8.83
N GLY A 82 6.68 2.22 -9.45
CA GLY A 82 5.52 1.53 -8.87
C GLY A 82 5.50 0.07 -9.26
N VAL A 83 5.28 -0.81 -8.29
CA VAL A 83 5.23 -2.27 -8.45
C VAL A 83 3.90 -2.80 -7.96
N ASP A 84 3.21 -3.61 -8.75
CA ASP A 84 2.00 -4.33 -8.33
C ASP A 84 1.96 -5.73 -8.93
N VAL A 85 1.43 -6.68 -8.17
CA VAL A 85 1.30 -8.08 -8.62
C VAL A 85 0.17 -8.26 -9.63
N THR A 86 -0.73 -7.28 -9.74
CA THR A 86 -1.92 -7.30 -10.60
C THR A 86 -1.66 -6.54 -11.90
N PRO A 87 -1.56 -7.23 -13.07
CA PRO A 87 -1.29 -6.55 -14.35
C PRO A 87 -2.26 -5.42 -14.67
N ARG A 88 -3.58 -5.62 -14.42
CA ARG A 88 -4.60 -4.61 -14.69
C ARG A 88 -4.41 -3.31 -13.88
N MET A 89 -3.93 -3.40 -12.64
CA MET A 89 -3.57 -2.22 -11.83
C MET A 89 -2.45 -1.42 -12.49
N ILE A 90 -1.43 -2.11 -13.02
CA ILE A 90 -0.30 -1.47 -13.71
C ILE A 90 -0.73 -0.80 -15.02
N GLU A 91 -1.65 -1.43 -15.77
CA GLU A 91 -2.24 -0.81 -16.97
C GLU A 91 -2.93 0.50 -16.62
N LEU A 92 -3.82 0.48 -15.61
CA LEU A 92 -4.53 1.67 -15.14
C LEU A 92 -3.58 2.76 -14.64
N ALA A 93 -2.51 2.39 -13.92
CA ALA A 93 -1.49 3.34 -13.48
C ALA A 93 -0.76 3.99 -14.68
N ARG A 94 -0.48 3.22 -15.72
CA ARG A 94 0.13 3.74 -16.97
C ARG A 94 -0.82 4.64 -17.73
N GLU A 95 -2.12 4.30 -17.81
CA GLU A 95 -3.15 5.13 -18.40
C GLU A 95 -3.27 6.48 -17.66
N LYS A 96 -3.34 6.45 -16.31
CA LYS A 96 -3.33 7.67 -15.47
C LYS A 96 -2.10 8.54 -15.72
N ARG A 97 -0.91 7.94 -15.86
CA ARG A 97 0.32 8.68 -16.13
C ARG A 97 0.24 9.48 -17.43
N VAL A 98 -0.38 8.92 -18.47
CA VAL A 98 -0.57 9.59 -19.76
C VAL A 98 -1.62 10.70 -19.66
N ALA A 99 -2.72 10.44 -18.96
CA ALA A 99 -3.82 11.39 -18.79
C ALA A 99 -3.48 12.56 -17.86
N GLN A 100 -2.55 12.34 -16.91
CA GLN A 100 -2.09 13.35 -15.96
C GLN A 100 -0.58 13.57 -16.13
N PRO A 101 -0.11 14.23 -17.18
CA PRO A 101 1.28 14.61 -17.26
C PRO A 101 1.61 15.39 -15.99
N VAL A 102 2.67 14.96 -15.29
CA VAL A 102 3.08 15.52 -13.99
C VAL A 102 3.22 17.05 -14.15
N HIS A 103 2.18 17.79 -13.77
CA HIS A 103 2.18 19.24 -13.71
C HIS A 103 2.82 19.70 -12.40
N GLY A 104 4.06 19.22 -12.17
CA GLY A 104 4.95 19.74 -11.16
C GLY A 104 6.00 20.61 -11.83
N ARG A 105 5.66 21.86 -12.20
CA ARG A 105 6.70 22.87 -12.31
C ARG A 105 7.31 23.01 -10.91
N ILE A 106 8.41 22.31 -10.67
CA ILE A 106 9.30 22.64 -9.56
C ILE A 106 9.77 24.06 -9.85
N ARG A 107 9.18 25.06 -9.17
CA ARG A 107 9.61 26.45 -9.25
C ARG A 107 11.06 26.48 -8.79
N GLY A 108 11.98 26.68 -9.70
CA GLY A 108 13.40 26.93 -9.38
C GLY A 108 14.44 26.01 -10.01
N ALA A 109 14.08 24.87 -10.60
CA ALA A 109 15.07 24.00 -11.26
C ALA A 109 15.18 24.31 -12.74
N ARG A 110 16.02 25.26 -13.10
CA ARG A 110 16.48 25.41 -14.50
C ARG A 110 17.30 24.17 -14.85
N GLY A 111 16.78 23.31 -15.75
CA GLY A 111 17.55 22.23 -16.38
C GLY A 111 17.40 20.83 -15.77
N SER A 112 16.54 20.57 -14.77
CA SER A 112 16.32 19.20 -14.30
C SER A 112 15.29 18.48 -15.16
N ALA A 113 15.60 17.24 -15.58
CA ALA A 113 14.64 16.34 -16.21
C ALA A 113 13.41 16.17 -15.29
N LEU A 114 12.21 16.04 -15.90
CA LEU A 114 10.99 15.77 -15.13
C LEU A 114 11.16 14.44 -14.37
N PRO A 115 10.65 14.36 -13.11
CA PRO A 115 10.69 13.13 -12.33
C PRO A 115 10.10 11.96 -13.13
N LEU A 116 10.80 10.84 -13.15
CA LEU A 116 10.42 9.69 -13.94
C LEU A 116 9.54 8.77 -13.09
N THR A 117 8.31 8.52 -13.55
CA THR A 117 7.44 7.51 -12.95
C THR A 117 7.33 6.32 -13.88
N ARG A 118 7.68 5.13 -13.41
CA ARG A 118 7.59 3.87 -14.14
C ARG A 118 6.69 2.90 -13.38
N PHE A 119 6.04 1.99 -14.10
CA PHE A 119 5.20 0.96 -13.48
C PHE A 119 5.53 -0.41 -14.07
N LEU A 120 5.68 -1.41 -13.21
CA LEU A 120 5.98 -2.78 -13.59
C LEU A 120 5.18 -3.79 -12.76
N VAL A 121 4.88 -4.93 -13.37
CA VAL A 121 4.27 -6.05 -12.68
C VAL A 121 5.36 -6.77 -11.87
N GLY A 122 5.12 -6.99 -10.58
CA GLY A 122 6.06 -7.67 -9.70
C GLY A 122 5.45 -7.97 -8.34
N ASP A 123 6.07 -8.92 -7.64
CA ASP A 123 5.64 -9.33 -6.29
C ASP A 123 6.53 -8.64 -5.25
N MET A 124 5.92 -8.00 -4.24
CA MET A 124 6.68 -7.31 -3.19
C MET A 124 7.41 -8.24 -2.22
N VAL A 125 7.19 -9.54 -2.29
CA VAL A 125 7.97 -10.55 -1.55
C VAL A 125 9.16 -11.11 -2.36
N ALA A 126 9.33 -10.67 -3.61
CA ALA A 126 10.44 -11.05 -4.50
C ALA A 126 10.67 -9.93 -5.53
N LEU A 127 11.24 -8.81 -5.10
CA LEU A 127 11.42 -7.62 -5.90
C LEU A 127 12.52 -7.78 -6.95
N PRO A 128 12.28 -7.40 -8.22
CA PRO A 128 13.27 -7.52 -9.30
C PRO A 128 14.29 -6.36 -9.28
N PHE A 129 14.76 -6.00 -8.10
CA PHE A 129 15.72 -4.90 -7.92
C PHE A 129 16.95 -5.39 -7.16
N ALA A 130 18.08 -4.80 -7.49
CA ALA A 130 19.31 -5.02 -6.74
C ALA A 130 19.19 -4.46 -5.31
N ASP A 131 20.03 -4.97 -4.41
CA ASP A 131 20.16 -4.44 -3.06
C ASP A 131 20.51 -2.94 -3.09
N ARG A 132 20.07 -2.21 -2.07
CA ARG A 132 20.46 -0.80 -1.88
C ARG A 132 20.18 0.09 -3.09
N SER A 133 19.03 -0.13 -3.77
CA SER A 133 18.65 0.60 -4.98
C SER A 133 17.87 1.87 -4.72
N PHE A 134 17.17 1.97 -3.56
CA PHE A 134 16.22 3.04 -3.29
C PHE A 134 16.53 3.81 -2.01
N ASP A 135 16.20 5.09 -2.03
CA ASP A 135 16.26 5.96 -0.87
C ASP A 135 14.97 5.84 -0.04
N ILE A 136 13.85 5.56 -0.72
CA ILE A 136 12.52 5.47 -0.12
C ILE A 136 11.79 4.23 -0.67
N VAL A 137 11.14 3.50 0.22
CA VAL A 137 10.18 2.44 -0.14
C VAL A 137 8.85 2.75 0.53
N THR A 138 7.78 2.80 -0.24
CA THR A 138 6.42 3.01 0.28
C THR A 138 5.50 1.85 -0.06
N THR A 139 4.45 1.67 0.72
CA THR A 139 3.32 0.81 0.37
C THR A 139 2.04 1.32 1.01
N GLY A 140 0.94 1.33 0.26
CA GLY A 140 -0.38 1.65 0.76
C GLY A 140 -1.31 0.45 0.64
N TYR A 141 -1.80 -0.05 1.80
CA TYR A 141 -2.70 -1.22 1.86
C TYR A 141 -2.09 -2.54 1.34
N GLY A 142 -0.75 -2.60 1.19
CA GLY A 142 -0.05 -3.74 0.64
C GLY A 142 0.27 -4.81 1.67
N LEU A 143 0.84 -4.44 2.83
CA LEU A 143 1.37 -5.40 3.82
C LEU A 143 0.32 -6.39 4.35
N ARG A 144 -0.90 -5.96 4.52
CA ARG A 144 -2.01 -6.83 4.94
C ARG A 144 -2.32 -7.93 3.92
N ASN A 145 -2.04 -7.67 2.66
CA ASN A 145 -2.41 -8.52 1.53
C ASN A 145 -1.33 -9.53 1.13
N VAL A 146 -0.07 -9.34 1.57
CA VAL A 146 1.00 -10.27 1.23
C VAL A 146 0.77 -11.65 1.85
N PRO A 147 1.22 -12.72 1.20
CA PRO A 147 1.17 -14.06 1.76
C PRO A 147 2.13 -14.23 2.93
N ASP A 148 3.29 -13.59 2.88
CA ASP A 148 4.37 -13.64 3.85
C ASP A 148 4.81 -12.21 4.23
N LEU A 149 4.38 -11.75 5.41
CA LEU A 149 4.69 -10.41 5.89
C LEU A 149 6.17 -10.21 6.24
N PRO A 150 6.84 -11.15 6.93
CA PRO A 150 8.28 -11.11 7.13
C PRO A 150 9.07 -10.97 5.83
N ALA A 151 8.79 -11.80 4.82
CA ALA A 151 9.49 -11.74 3.54
C ALA A 151 9.28 -10.39 2.82
N ALA A 152 8.09 -9.81 2.89
CA ALA A 152 7.85 -8.48 2.32
C ALA A 152 8.68 -7.39 3.03
N ILE A 153 8.80 -7.45 4.36
CA ILE A 153 9.60 -6.52 5.15
C ILE A 153 11.09 -6.69 4.84
N ASP A 154 11.56 -7.93 4.68
CA ASP A 154 12.95 -8.22 4.30
C ASP A 154 13.29 -7.66 2.91
N GLU A 155 12.41 -7.80 1.94
CA GLU A 155 12.58 -7.24 0.60
C GLU A 155 12.59 -5.70 0.64
N MET A 156 11.70 -5.08 1.42
CA MET A 156 11.73 -3.62 1.63
C MET A 156 13.08 -3.18 2.21
N LEU A 157 13.57 -3.91 3.23
CA LEU A 157 14.86 -3.62 3.83
C LEU A 157 16.02 -3.86 2.84
N ARG A 158 16.01 -4.97 2.10
CA ARG A 158 17.06 -5.35 1.15
C ARG A 158 17.29 -4.26 0.11
N VAL A 159 16.21 -3.80 -0.53
CA VAL A 159 16.30 -2.84 -1.63
C VAL A 159 16.58 -1.40 -1.19
N LEU A 160 16.43 -1.09 0.10
CA LEU A 160 16.77 0.22 0.64
C LEU A 160 18.28 0.40 0.76
N LYS A 161 18.75 1.59 0.45
CA LYS A 161 20.12 2.05 0.76
C LYS A 161 20.31 2.20 2.27
N PRO A 162 21.54 2.13 2.79
CA PRO A 162 21.82 2.55 4.18
C PRO A 162 21.29 3.98 4.43
N GLY A 163 20.56 4.17 5.53
CA GLY A 163 19.88 5.42 5.84
C GLY A 163 18.58 5.66 5.06
N GLY A 164 18.22 4.79 4.14
CA GLY A 164 16.97 4.84 3.41
C GLY A 164 15.78 4.52 4.31
N GLN A 165 14.58 4.86 3.89
CA GLN A 165 13.39 4.79 4.72
C GLN A 165 12.26 3.96 4.08
N ALA A 166 11.57 3.17 4.91
CA ALA A 166 10.37 2.43 4.56
C ALA A 166 9.16 3.04 5.23
N LEU A 167 8.08 3.24 4.47
CA LEU A 167 6.81 3.71 5.01
C LEU A 167 5.67 2.80 4.53
N SER A 168 4.78 2.41 5.44
CA SER A 168 3.56 1.69 5.08
C SER A 168 2.34 2.34 5.67
N LEU A 169 1.26 2.44 4.90
CA LEU A 169 -0.07 2.83 5.34
C LEU A 169 -0.98 1.61 5.22
N ASP A 170 -1.56 1.14 6.32
CA ASP A 170 -2.52 0.02 6.25
C ASP A 170 -3.58 0.11 7.34
N PHE A 171 -4.60 -0.74 7.20
CA PHE A 171 -5.58 -0.95 8.26
C PHE A 171 -4.89 -1.49 9.51
N ASN A 172 -5.35 -1.02 10.66
CA ASN A 172 -4.88 -1.52 11.94
C ASN A 172 -5.92 -2.45 12.56
N ARG A 173 -5.45 -3.35 13.40
CA ARG A 173 -6.28 -4.19 14.25
C ARG A 173 -6.35 -3.54 15.63
N PRO A 174 -7.48 -2.89 16.02
CA PRO A 174 -7.61 -2.26 17.31
C PRO A 174 -7.37 -3.25 18.47
N SER A 175 -6.64 -2.82 19.49
CA SER A 175 -6.38 -3.63 20.68
C SER A 175 -7.64 -3.82 21.54
N ASN A 176 -8.46 -2.76 21.66
CA ASN A 176 -9.73 -2.82 22.36
C ASN A 176 -10.72 -3.75 21.62
N SER A 177 -11.23 -4.77 22.32
CA SER A 177 -12.09 -5.80 21.74
C SER A 177 -13.44 -5.28 21.27
N LEU A 178 -14.03 -4.32 21.99
CA LEU A 178 -15.33 -3.73 21.63
C LEU A 178 -15.19 -2.84 20.39
N VAL A 179 -14.17 -1.97 20.36
CA VAL A 179 -13.86 -1.14 19.17
C VAL A 179 -13.59 -2.02 17.97
N ARG A 180 -12.81 -3.08 18.16
CA ARG A 180 -12.50 -4.05 17.10
C ARG A 180 -13.75 -4.76 16.59
N ALA A 181 -14.64 -5.23 17.47
CA ALA A 181 -15.88 -5.88 17.09
C ALA A 181 -16.78 -4.93 16.29
N ALA A 182 -17.03 -3.72 16.79
CA ALA A 182 -17.80 -2.70 16.11
C ALA A 182 -17.22 -2.35 14.73
N TYR A 183 -15.91 -2.16 14.65
CA TYR A 183 -15.21 -1.84 13.41
C TYR A 183 -15.32 -2.95 12.36
N LEU A 184 -15.05 -4.19 12.77
CA LEU A 184 -15.14 -5.34 11.85
C LEU A 184 -16.58 -5.61 11.41
N SER A 185 -17.59 -5.42 12.30
CA SER A 185 -19.01 -5.52 11.94
C SER A 185 -19.40 -4.45 10.92
N TYR A 186 -18.99 -3.20 11.17
CA TYR A 186 -19.18 -2.09 10.24
C TYR A 186 -18.61 -2.42 8.85
N LEU A 187 -17.34 -2.83 8.77
CA LEU A 187 -16.68 -3.19 7.51
C LEU A 187 -17.36 -4.38 6.82
N THR A 188 -17.90 -5.34 7.59
CA THR A 188 -18.62 -6.49 7.03
C THR A 188 -19.94 -6.07 6.39
N ILE A 189 -20.70 -5.21 7.09
CA ILE A 189 -22.02 -4.74 6.60
C ILE A 189 -21.83 -3.81 5.40
N VAL A 190 -21.01 -2.76 5.56
CA VAL A 190 -20.80 -1.77 4.50
C VAL A 190 -20.07 -2.38 3.30
N GLY A 191 -19.04 -3.19 3.54
CA GLY A 191 -18.34 -3.91 2.49
C GLY A 191 -19.27 -4.87 1.73
N GLY A 192 -20.11 -5.61 2.45
CA GLY A 192 -21.10 -6.48 1.82
C GLY A 192 -22.10 -5.72 0.95
N ALA A 193 -22.62 -4.59 1.44
CA ALA A 193 -23.54 -3.73 0.67
C ALA A 193 -22.86 -3.16 -0.59
N VAL A 194 -21.64 -2.63 -0.46
CA VAL A 194 -20.86 -2.11 -1.60
C VAL A 194 -20.55 -3.22 -2.61
N GLY A 195 -20.19 -4.41 -2.14
CA GLY A 195 -19.95 -5.57 -3.00
C GLY A 195 -21.18 -5.97 -3.80
N TRP A 196 -22.33 -6.02 -3.14
CA TRP A 196 -23.59 -6.33 -3.81
C TRP A 196 -23.98 -5.28 -4.86
N ILE A 197 -23.86 -3.99 -4.52
CA ILE A 197 -24.19 -2.88 -5.43
C ILE A 197 -23.28 -2.86 -6.65
N LEU A 198 -21.96 -2.99 -6.45
CA LEU A 198 -20.97 -2.79 -7.52
C LEU A 198 -20.67 -4.06 -8.33
N HIS A 199 -20.72 -5.24 -7.70
CA HIS A 199 -20.31 -6.50 -8.32
C HIS A 199 -21.37 -7.60 -8.23
N ARG A 200 -22.54 -7.34 -7.61
CA ARG A 200 -23.57 -8.33 -7.27
C ARG A 200 -23.03 -9.53 -6.46
N ASP A 201 -21.91 -9.29 -5.78
CA ASP A 201 -21.25 -10.27 -4.92
C ASP A 201 -20.83 -9.60 -3.60
N PRO A 202 -21.54 -9.87 -2.49
CA PRO A 202 -21.23 -9.29 -1.19
C PRO A 202 -19.89 -9.77 -0.62
N ASP A 203 -19.35 -10.90 -1.10
CA ASP A 203 -18.11 -11.48 -0.57
C ASP A 203 -16.86 -10.76 -1.08
N THR A 204 -16.97 -10.04 -2.19
CA THR A 204 -15.85 -9.26 -2.77
C THR A 204 -15.14 -8.39 -1.72
N TYR A 205 -15.89 -7.68 -0.87
CA TYR A 205 -15.28 -6.79 0.15
C TYR A 205 -15.26 -7.36 1.56
N ARG A 206 -15.83 -8.53 1.81
CA ARG A 206 -15.70 -9.28 3.08
C ARG A 206 -14.26 -9.75 3.32
N TYR A 207 -13.42 -9.73 2.28
CA TYR A 207 -11.99 -9.93 2.42
C TYR A 207 -11.33 -8.87 3.33
N ILE A 208 -11.80 -7.62 3.32
CA ILE A 208 -11.23 -6.54 4.14
C ILE A 208 -11.30 -6.89 5.64
N PRO A 209 -12.46 -7.13 6.25
CA PRO A 209 -12.51 -7.52 7.66
C PRO A 209 -11.84 -8.88 7.92
N ALA A 210 -11.84 -9.82 6.97
CA ALA A 210 -11.16 -11.11 7.14
C ALA A 210 -9.64 -10.92 7.23
N SER A 211 -9.05 -10.12 6.34
CA SER A 211 -7.61 -9.84 6.36
C SER A 211 -7.17 -9.02 7.58
N ILE A 212 -8.00 -8.07 8.07
CA ILE A 212 -7.71 -7.33 9.31
C ILE A 212 -7.69 -8.26 10.53
N ARG A 213 -8.54 -9.29 10.58
CA ARG A 213 -8.56 -10.25 11.70
C ARG A 213 -7.25 -11.02 11.82
N THR A 214 -6.59 -11.33 10.72
CA THR A 214 -5.32 -12.06 10.67
C THR A 214 -4.09 -11.16 10.69
N TYR A 215 -4.26 -9.86 10.43
CA TYR A 215 -3.16 -8.90 10.46
C TYR A 215 -2.72 -8.60 11.90
N PRO A 216 -1.41 -8.57 12.18
CA PRO A 216 -0.92 -8.52 13.57
C PRO A 216 -1.22 -7.22 14.30
N GLY A 217 -1.51 -6.13 13.58
CA GLY A 217 -1.73 -4.80 14.15
C GLY A 217 -0.45 -3.95 14.21
N ALA A 218 -0.63 -2.63 14.41
CA ALA A 218 0.45 -1.66 14.21
C ALA A 218 1.68 -1.89 15.11
N GLU A 219 1.48 -2.17 16.38
CA GLU A 219 2.60 -2.39 17.31
C GLU A 219 3.39 -3.67 16.98
N ALA A 220 2.70 -4.73 16.55
CA ALA A 220 3.36 -5.98 16.19
C ALA A 220 4.11 -5.85 14.85
N VAL A 221 3.57 -5.08 13.88
CA VAL A 221 4.29 -4.77 12.63
C VAL A 221 5.53 -3.92 12.92
N ALA A 222 5.44 -2.92 13.80
CA ALA A 222 6.61 -2.13 14.19
C ALA A 222 7.70 -2.99 14.81
N ARG A 223 7.35 -3.86 15.77
CA ARG A 223 8.32 -4.83 16.37
C ARG A 223 8.89 -5.81 15.33
N LEU A 224 8.09 -6.24 14.37
CA LEU A 224 8.58 -7.09 13.28
C LEU A 224 9.59 -6.35 12.41
N MET A 225 9.34 -5.09 12.06
CA MET A 225 10.30 -4.27 11.31
C MET A 225 11.61 -4.12 12.08
N GLU A 226 11.56 -3.85 13.41
CA GLU A 226 12.75 -3.77 14.27
C GLU A 226 13.51 -5.10 14.29
N ALA A 227 12.79 -6.22 14.49
CA ALA A 227 13.40 -7.56 14.51
C ALA A 227 14.04 -7.94 13.16
N ARG A 228 13.59 -7.35 12.05
CA ARG A 228 14.14 -7.56 10.71
C ARG A 228 15.28 -6.58 10.36
N GLY A 229 15.66 -5.68 11.27
CA GLY A 229 16.82 -4.80 11.11
C GLY A 229 16.53 -3.35 10.74
N PHE A 230 15.27 -2.92 10.75
CA PHE A 230 14.96 -1.50 10.68
C PHE A 230 15.31 -0.80 12.00
N ALA A 231 16.02 0.32 11.92
CA ALA A 231 16.25 1.20 13.04
C ALA A 231 15.14 2.26 13.17
N ARG A 232 14.98 2.82 14.38
CA ARG A 232 14.08 3.96 14.65
C ARG A 232 12.67 3.77 14.08
N VAL A 233 12.09 2.59 14.24
CA VAL A 233 10.74 2.31 13.79
C VAL A 233 9.73 3.10 14.63
N ARG A 234 8.83 3.82 13.97
CA ARG A 234 7.72 4.56 14.56
C ARG A 234 6.42 4.17 13.87
N HIS A 235 5.32 4.20 14.58
CA HIS A 235 4.01 4.11 13.96
C HIS A 235 3.12 5.28 14.39
N TYR A 236 2.36 5.80 13.43
CA TYR A 236 1.44 6.91 13.62
C TYR A 236 0.02 6.40 13.49
N ARG A 237 -0.78 6.57 14.52
CA ARG A 237 -2.20 6.20 14.50
C ARG A 237 -2.97 7.15 13.61
N VAL A 238 -3.79 6.62 12.73
CA VAL A 238 -4.66 7.35 11.81
C VAL A 238 -6.08 6.90 12.07
N LEU A 239 -7.05 7.79 11.90
CA LEU A 239 -8.48 7.54 12.13
C LEU A 239 -8.75 6.90 13.52
N GLY A 240 -8.26 7.55 14.59
CA GLY A 240 -8.46 7.04 15.96
C GLY A 240 -7.79 5.67 16.23
N GLY A 241 -6.83 5.25 15.40
CA GLY A 241 -6.14 3.97 15.54
C GLY A 241 -6.75 2.82 14.74
N LEU A 242 -7.74 3.09 13.87
CA LEU A 242 -8.28 2.10 12.94
C LEU A 242 -7.34 1.85 11.75
N MET A 243 -6.38 2.75 11.55
CA MET A 243 -5.31 2.64 10.57
C MET A 243 -4.00 3.09 11.19
N ALA A 244 -2.88 2.72 10.57
CA ALA A 244 -1.55 3.13 10.99
C ALA A 244 -0.64 3.42 9.80
N ILE A 245 0.29 4.37 10.00
CA ILE A 245 1.44 4.57 9.14
C ILE A 245 2.66 4.10 9.93
N HIS A 246 3.42 3.15 9.40
CA HIS A 246 4.72 2.77 9.93
C HIS A 246 5.81 3.54 9.18
N HIS A 247 6.89 3.86 9.89
CA HIS A 247 8.07 4.52 9.34
C HIS A 247 9.30 3.94 10.02
N GLY A 248 10.15 3.29 9.26
CA GLY A 248 11.41 2.69 9.71
C GLY A 248 12.58 3.17 8.84
N ILE A 249 13.76 3.26 9.44
CA ILE A 249 15.00 3.64 8.76
C ILE A 249 15.90 2.39 8.68
N LYS A 250 16.55 2.16 7.52
CA LYS A 250 17.57 1.10 7.37
C LYS A 250 18.89 1.52 7.96
#